data_fc40e7dd070b476ffdd3f5b6cc693548
#
_entry.id   fc40e7dd070b476ffdd3f5b6cc693548
#
_cell.length_a   1.000
_cell.length_b   1.000
_cell.length_c   1.000
_cell.angle_alpha   90.00
_cell.angle_beta   90.00
_cell.angle_gamma   90.00
#
_symmetry.space_group_name_H-M   'P 1'
#
loop_
_entity.id
_entity.type
_entity.pdbx_description
1 polymer ?
#
loop_
_entity_poly.entity_id
_entity_poly.type
_entity_poly.pdbx_seq_one_letter_code
_entity_poly.pdbx_strand_id
1 'polypeptide(L)'
;MLDIKRIKDDPEAVKAGLRAKEVDCDAAVDRILELDAQRRALILSTETDKAEQNRVSKEIPKRKKAGEDVAPIFARMAELKAQIAQNDQKLTDVEAEYRTLMLSLPNLPDPDLKPGGKENNEPLRYYGEPHHFDFEPKHHVDLCTDLGLIDYERGTRLAGSGFWIYRGMGARLEWALLNYFIDEHLKDGYEMVGLPLMLEYQCGETAGQFPKFADEVYKIENPTDDRMHFMLPTAETALASLHRGEILAESDLPHKLFAYTPCFRREAGSHRADERGMVRGHQFNKIERFQYTLPEKSDEAFEELVGKAERLVKGLGFHFRTVKLAAGDCSASMARTYDIEIQIPSMNGYKEVSSVSNARDYQARRGNIRFRREATGKTEFVHTLNGSGLATSRIFPAMVEQNQRADGSVVVPEVLRKYLGGLEVLEKKNF
;
A
#
# COMPACT_ATOMS: atom_id res chain seq x y z
N MET A 1 -7.16 9.05 1.58
CA MET A 1 -7.56 10.46 1.29
C MET A 1 -7.60 11.21 2.60
N LEU A 2 -7.15 12.46 2.64
CA LEU A 2 -7.21 13.26 3.87
C LEU A 2 -8.66 13.59 4.26
N ASP A 3 -8.88 13.89 5.56
CA ASP A 3 -10.16 14.42 6.03
C ASP A 3 -10.27 15.90 5.65
N ILE A 4 -11.33 16.27 4.94
CA ILE A 4 -11.63 17.67 4.61
C ILE A 4 -11.78 18.56 5.85
N LYS A 5 -12.26 18.01 6.96
CA LYS A 5 -12.34 18.74 8.22
C LYS A 5 -10.95 19.18 8.70
N ARG A 6 -9.97 18.25 8.67
CA ARG A 6 -8.58 18.55 9.04
C ARG A 6 -7.97 19.64 8.16
N ILE A 7 -8.27 19.60 6.84
CA ILE A 7 -7.81 20.63 5.90
C ILE A 7 -8.43 22.00 6.23
N LYS A 8 -9.72 22.03 6.62
CA LYS A 8 -10.44 23.26 6.97
C LYS A 8 -10.04 23.83 8.31
N ASP A 9 -9.80 22.97 9.30
CA ASP A 9 -9.52 23.38 10.67
C ASP A 9 -8.12 24.02 10.77
N ASP A 10 -7.12 23.50 10.04
CA ASP A 10 -5.76 24.05 10.00
C ASP A 10 -5.08 23.78 8.64
N PRO A 11 -5.37 24.58 7.61
CA PRO A 11 -4.79 24.40 6.28
C PRO A 11 -3.26 24.58 6.28
N GLU A 12 -2.73 25.47 7.12
CA GLU A 12 -1.27 25.71 7.15
C GLU A 12 -0.51 24.55 7.78
N ALA A 13 -1.05 23.90 8.81
CA ALA A 13 -0.46 22.68 9.36
C ALA A 13 -0.50 21.53 8.33
N VAL A 14 -1.58 21.43 7.54
CA VAL A 14 -1.67 20.45 6.44
C VAL A 14 -0.60 20.72 5.38
N LYS A 15 -0.47 21.96 4.90
CA LYS A 15 0.56 22.36 3.93
C LYS A 15 1.97 22.08 4.47
N ALA A 16 2.22 22.41 5.74
CA ALA A 16 3.50 22.13 6.39
C ALA A 16 3.84 20.63 6.44
N GLY A 17 2.85 19.78 6.76
CA GLY A 17 3.00 18.32 6.75
C GLY A 17 3.28 17.77 5.35
N LEU A 18 2.64 18.31 4.31
CA LEU A 18 2.88 17.92 2.92
C LEU A 18 4.28 18.35 2.45
N ARG A 19 4.72 19.56 2.81
CA ARG A 19 6.10 20.04 2.53
C ARG A 19 7.15 19.18 3.25
N ALA A 20 6.86 18.68 4.46
CA ALA A 20 7.76 17.75 5.15
C ALA A 20 7.98 16.45 4.36
N LYS A 21 7.00 16.05 3.52
CA LYS A 21 7.11 14.95 2.54
C LYS A 21 7.75 15.36 1.21
N GLU A 22 8.31 16.56 1.12
CA GLU A 22 8.90 17.12 -0.11
C GLU A 22 7.88 17.23 -1.28
N VAL A 23 6.59 17.40 -0.95
CA VAL A 23 5.53 17.54 -1.95
C VAL A 23 4.93 18.95 -1.84
N ASP A 24 5.04 19.71 -2.92
CA ASP A 24 4.38 21.02 -3.02
C ASP A 24 2.91 20.82 -3.44
N CYS A 25 2.03 20.97 -2.48
CA CYS A 25 0.58 20.86 -2.66
C CYS A 25 -0.18 22.10 -2.18
N ASP A 26 0.50 23.21 -1.92
CA ASP A 26 -0.12 24.42 -1.33
C ASP A 26 -1.29 24.92 -2.18
N ALA A 27 -1.07 25.10 -3.48
CA ALA A 27 -2.12 25.52 -4.42
C ALA A 27 -3.29 24.51 -4.49
N ALA A 28 -3.00 23.21 -4.42
CA ALA A 28 -4.02 22.16 -4.42
C ALA A 28 -4.88 22.21 -3.14
N VAL A 29 -4.26 22.44 -1.98
CA VAL A 29 -4.98 22.60 -0.69
C VAL A 29 -5.90 23.81 -0.74
N ASP A 30 -5.41 24.98 -1.23
CA ASP A 30 -6.23 26.18 -1.35
C ASP A 30 -7.40 25.96 -2.31
N ARG A 31 -7.16 25.33 -3.45
CA ARG A 31 -8.20 25.02 -4.43
C ARG A 31 -9.26 24.05 -3.89
N ILE A 32 -8.86 23.06 -3.09
CA ILE A 32 -9.78 22.13 -2.41
C ILE A 32 -10.71 22.89 -1.47
N LEU A 33 -10.21 23.87 -0.72
CA LEU A 33 -11.02 24.68 0.18
C LEU A 33 -12.05 25.53 -0.59
N GLU A 34 -11.64 26.14 -1.71
CA GLU A 34 -12.56 26.87 -2.60
C GLU A 34 -13.65 25.95 -3.15
N LEU A 35 -13.28 24.78 -3.66
CA LEU A 35 -14.22 23.81 -4.22
C LEU A 35 -15.18 23.26 -3.15
N ASP A 36 -14.71 23.01 -1.92
CA ASP A 36 -15.60 22.60 -0.82
C ASP A 36 -16.62 23.70 -0.47
N ALA A 37 -16.22 24.96 -0.50
CA ALA A 37 -17.12 26.10 -0.30
C ALA A 37 -18.15 26.20 -1.42
N GLN A 38 -17.71 26.11 -2.68
CA GLN A 38 -18.59 26.12 -3.85
C GLN A 38 -19.59 24.95 -3.85
N ARG A 39 -19.11 23.75 -3.57
CA ARG A 39 -19.93 22.53 -3.45
C ARG A 39 -21.04 22.71 -2.42
N ARG A 40 -20.70 23.18 -1.21
CA ARG A 40 -21.69 23.42 -0.16
C ARG A 40 -22.71 24.49 -0.54
N ALA A 41 -22.28 25.56 -1.20
CA ALA A 41 -23.18 26.62 -1.66
C ALA A 41 -24.16 26.12 -2.75
N LEU A 42 -23.66 25.29 -3.70
CA LEU A 42 -24.49 24.70 -4.76
C LEU A 42 -25.51 23.69 -4.17
N ILE A 43 -25.11 22.86 -3.22
CA ILE A 43 -26.04 21.92 -2.53
C ILE A 43 -27.15 22.71 -1.83
N LEU A 44 -26.79 23.71 -1.03
CA LEU A 44 -27.76 24.53 -0.31
C LEU A 44 -28.72 25.26 -1.28
N SER A 45 -28.20 25.85 -2.36
CA SER A 45 -29.04 26.50 -3.37
C SER A 45 -30.01 25.52 -4.02
N THR A 46 -29.52 24.35 -4.43
CA THR A 46 -30.34 23.31 -5.06
C THR A 46 -31.43 22.78 -4.10
N GLU A 47 -31.10 22.55 -2.83
CA GLU A 47 -32.09 22.14 -1.81
C GLU A 47 -33.16 23.21 -1.59
N THR A 48 -32.76 24.48 -1.57
CA THR A 48 -33.67 25.63 -1.43
C THR A 48 -34.62 25.71 -2.65
N ASP A 49 -34.07 25.61 -3.88
CA ASP A 49 -34.85 25.62 -5.11
C ASP A 49 -35.83 24.44 -5.20
N LYS A 50 -35.40 23.22 -4.79
CA LYS A 50 -36.27 22.04 -4.72
C LYS A 50 -37.38 22.20 -3.67
N ALA A 51 -37.08 22.79 -2.52
CA ALA A 51 -38.09 23.08 -1.50
C ALA A 51 -39.13 24.08 -1.99
N GLU A 52 -38.68 25.15 -2.65
CA GLU A 52 -39.55 26.16 -3.27
C GLU A 52 -40.39 25.54 -4.38
N GLN A 53 -39.82 24.74 -5.28
CA GLN A 53 -40.56 24.04 -6.32
C GLN A 53 -41.68 23.15 -5.74
N ASN A 54 -41.38 22.42 -4.66
CA ASN A 54 -42.37 21.61 -3.96
C ASN A 54 -43.49 22.45 -3.31
N ARG A 55 -43.15 23.61 -2.74
CA ARG A 55 -44.11 24.56 -2.15
C ARG A 55 -45.04 25.09 -3.21
N VAL A 56 -44.49 25.63 -4.30
CA VAL A 56 -45.23 26.24 -5.42
C VAL A 56 -46.13 25.20 -6.10
N SER A 57 -45.65 23.98 -6.29
CA SER A 57 -46.45 22.88 -6.87
C SER A 57 -47.72 22.57 -6.07
N LYS A 58 -47.66 22.65 -4.72
CA LYS A 58 -48.83 22.41 -3.84
C LYS A 58 -49.88 23.53 -3.92
N GLU A 59 -49.56 24.70 -4.42
CA GLU A 59 -50.48 25.82 -4.65
C GLU A 59 -51.34 25.64 -5.90
N ILE A 60 -50.87 24.92 -6.92
CA ILE A 60 -51.56 24.76 -8.23
C ILE A 60 -53.00 24.22 -8.05
N PRO A 61 -53.25 23.11 -7.30
CA PRO A 61 -54.60 22.59 -7.12
C PRO A 61 -55.52 23.57 -6.42
N LYS A 62 -55.00 24.32 -5.43
CA LYS A 62 -55.80 25.30 -4.65
C LYS A 62 -56.21 26.46 -5.52
N ARG A 63 -55.31 27.05 -6.31
CA ARG A 63 -55.60 28.18 -7.18
C ARG A 63 -56.48 27.80 -8.35
N LYS A 64 -56.27 26.61 -8.96
CA LYS A 64 -57.17 26.08 -10.00
C LYS A 64 -58.61 25.96 -9.46
N LYS A 65 -58.79 25.48 -8.24
CA LYS A 65 -60.10 25.34 -7.59
C LYS A 65 -60.73 26.72 -7.30
N ALA A 66 -59.91 27.74 -7.05
CA ALA A 66 -60.37 29.13 -6.84
C ALA A 66 -60.59 29.88 -8.16
N GLY A 67 -60.34 29.29 -9.33
CA GLY A 67 -60.48 29.96 -10.64
C GLY A 67 -59.41 30.98 -10.94
N GLU A 68 -58.28 30.97 -10.20
CA GLU A 68 -57.16 31.87 -10.39
C GLU A 68 -56.24 31.41 -11.56
N ASP A 69 -55.59 32.39 -12.20
CA ASP A 69 -54.58 32.10 -13.25
C ASP A 69 -53.35 31.37 -12.61
N VAL A 70 -52.99 30.23 -13.17
CA VAL A 70 -51.84 29.42 -12.75
C VAL A 70 -50.65 29.54 -13.71
N ALA A 71 -50.77 30.32 -14.80
CA ALA A 71 -49.66 30.49 -15.75
C ALA A 71 -48.38 31.06 -15.11
N PRO A 72 -48.46 32.05 -14.18
CA PRO A 72 -47.26 32.53 -13.47
C PRO A 72 -46.59 31.46 -12.61
N ILE A 73 -47.37 30.51 -12.06
CA ILE A 73 -46.84 29.40 -11.28
C ILE A 73 -46.06 28.44 -12.19
N PHE A 74 -46.60 28.11 -13.34
CA PHE A 74 -45.89 27.25 -14.29
C PHE A 74 -44.60 27.90 -14.80
N ALA A 75 -44.61 29.22 -15.07
CA ALA A 75 -43.42 29.97 -15.46
C ALA A 75 -42.37 29.89 -14.32
N ARG A 76 -42.73 30.13 -13.09
CA ARG A 76 -41.85 30.03 -11.92
C ARG A 76 -41.27 28.60 -11.73
N MET A 77 -42.09 27.58 -11.92
CA MET A 77 -41.64 26.19 -11.87
C MET A 77 -40.64 25.86 -12.98
N ALA A 78 -40.84 26.41 -14.18
CA ALA A 78 -39.90 26.23 -15.29
C ALA A 78 -38.54 26.89 -15.00
N GLU A 79 -38.55 28.10 -14.42
CA GLU A 79 -37.31 28.78 -13.96
C GLU A 79 -36.58 27.98 -12.91
N LEU A 80 -37.30 27.54 -11.84
CA LEU A 80 -36.69 26.70 -10.77
C LEU A 80 -36.11 25.40 -11.32
N LYS A 81 -36.80 24.73 -12.24
CA LYS A 81 -36.30 23.52 -12.89
C LYS A 81 -35.02 23.77 -13.67
N ALA A 82 -34.96 24.87 -14.41
CA ALA A 82 -33.76 25.26 -15.17
C ALA A 82 -32.57 25.56 -14.21
N GLN A 83 -32.85 26.31 -13.14
CA GLN A 83 -31.85 26.65 -12.12
C GLN A 83 -31.29 25.38 -11.41
N ILE A 84 -32.16 24.46 -11.01
CA ILE A 84 -31.79 23.17 -10.41
C ILE A 84 -30.87 22.39 -11.36
N ALA A 85 -31.27 22.26 -12.64
CA ALA A 85 -30.46 21.55 -13.65
C ALA A 85 -29.09 22.20 -13.87
N GLN A 86 -29.01 23.53 -13.87
CA GLN A 86 -27.75 24.26 -13.98
C GLN A 86 -26.85 24.04 -12.74
N ASN A 87 -27.45 24.08 -11.54
CA ASN A 87 -26.72 23.85 -10.31
C ASN A 87 -26.22 22.40 -10.22
N ASP A 88 -27.03 21.40 -10.60
CA ASP A 88 -26.67 19.99 -10.61
C ASP A 88 -25.50 19.73 -11.58
N GLN A 89 -25.48 20.39 -12.77
CA GLN A 89 -24.34 20.28 -13.69
C GLN A 89 -23.06 20.90 -13.09
N LYS A 90 -23.17 22.12 -12.54
CA LYS A 90 -22.01 22.77 -11.86
C LYS A 90 -21.50 21.95 -10.69
N LEU A 91 -22.40 21.35 -9.93
CA LEU A 91 -22.04 20.49 -8.79
C LEU A 91 -21.25 19.26 -9.28
N THR A 92 -21.68 18.64 -10.37
CA THR A 92 -20.95 17.51 -10.99
C THR A 92 -19.53 17.89 -11.36
N ASP A 93 -19.34 19.05 -12.01
CA ASP A 93 -18.02 19.53 -12.43
C ASP A 93 -17.13 19.84 -11.22
N VAL A 94 -17.69 20.52 -10.21
CA VAL A 94 -16.99 20.85 -8.95
C VAL A 94 -16.58 19.58 -8.18
N GLU A 95 -17.47 18.60 -8.09
CA GLU A 95 -17.19 17.33 -7.40
C GLU A 95 -16.13 16.50 -8.12
N ALA A 96 -16.10 16.52 -9.44
CA ALA A 96 -15.08 15.84 -10.22
C ALA A 96 -13.68 16.44 -9.99
N GLU A 97 -13.55 17.77 -10.05
CA GLU A 97 -12.30 18.49 -9.76
C GLU A 97 -11.87 18.28 -8.31
N TYR A 98 -12.80 18.46 -7.36
CA TYR A 98 -12.57 18.24 -5.93
C TYR A 98 -12.05 16.83 -5.64
N ARG A 99 -12.69 15.79 -6.20
CA ARG A 99 -12.27 14.41 -6.02
C ARG A 99 -10.86 14.18 -6.59
N THR A 100 -10.58 14.69 -7.77
CA THR A 100 -9.25 14.56 -8.41
C THR A 100 -8.16 15.15 -7.55
N LEU A 101 -8.35 16.37 -7.03
CA LEU A 101 -7.38 17.02 -6.14
C LEU A 101 -7.24 16.29 -4.81
N MET A 102 -8.35 15.88 -4.18
CA MET A 102 -8.31 15.12 -2.93
C MET A 102 -7.59 13.77 -3.07
N LEU A 103 -7.68 13.11 -4.22
CA LEU A 103 -6.98 11.87 -4.52
C LEU A 103 -5.49 12.10 -4.82
N SER A 104 -5.10 13.28 -5.27
CA SER A 104 -3.69 13.61 -5.54
C SER A 104 -2.89 13.92 -4.27
N LEU A 105 -3.53 14.37 -3.19
CA LEU A 105 -2.85 14.68 -1.94
C LEU A 105 -2.30 13.41 -1.29
N PRO A 106 -1.03 13.37 -0.88
CA PRO A 106 -0.49 12.29 -0.05
C PRO A 106 -1.05 12.35 1.37
N ASN A 107 -0.83 11.28 2.12
CA ASN A 107 -1.12 11.23 3.55
C ASN A 107 -0.18 12.17 4.33
N LEU A 108 -0.64 12.69 5.45
CA LEU A 108 0.20 13.49 6.34
C LEU A 108 1.15 12.60 7.14
N PRO A 109 2.41 13.01 7.33
CA PRO A 109 3.33 12.30 8.20
C PRO A 109 2.92 12.44 9.66
N ASP A 110 3.27 11.46 10.48
CA ASP A 110 3.17 11.60 11.94
C ASP A 110 4.14 12.70 12.43
N PRO A 111 3.79 13.44 13.51
CA PRO A 111 4.51 14.64 13.91
C PRO A 111 5.96 14.43 14.36
N ASP A 112 6.31 13.19 14.74
CA ASP A 112 7.65 12.83 15.21
C ASP A 112 8.61 12.39 14.09
N LEU A 113 8.15 12.38 12.84
CA LEU A 113 9.02 12.08 11.70
C LEU A 113 9.84 13.32 11.30
N LYS A 114 11.12 13.10 11.01
CA LYS A 114 11.96 14.16 10.44
C LYS A 114 11.45 14.54 9.05
N PRO A 115 11.41 15.81 8.69
CA PRO A 115 11.13 16.23 7.32
C PRO A 115 12.27 15.84 6.37
N GLY A 116 11.95 15.81 5.07
CA GLY A 116 12.93 15.51 4.01
C GLY A 116 13.01 14.03 3.66
N GLY A 117 13.97 13.69 2.81
CA GLY A 117 14.12 12.39 2.19
C GLY A 117 14.96 11.40 2.98
N LYS A 118 15.46 10.41 2.26
CA LYS A 118 16.18 9.24 2.80
C LYS A 118 17.40 9.59 3.66
N GLU A 119 18.05 10.69 3.40
CA GLU A 119 19.22 11.18 4.16
C GLU A 119 18.88 11.50 5.62
N ASN A 120 17.60 11.69 5.94
CA ASN A 120 17.09 12.00 7.28
C ASN A 120 16.52 10.76 8.00
N ASN A 121 16.62 9.57 7.41
CA ASN A 121 16.21 8.33 8.05
C ASN A 121 17.02 8.06 9.33
N GLU A 122 16.36 7.48 10.34
CA GLU A 122 16.95 7.25 11.67
C GLU A 122 17.07 5.74 11.97
N PRO A 123 18.28 5.17 12.00
CA PRO A 123 18.48 3.85 12.57
C PRO A 123 18.10 3.84 14.06
N LEU A 124 17.11 3.01 14.41
CA LEU A 124 16.59 2.93 15.78
C LEU A 124 17.34 1.88 16.61
N ARG A 125 17.62 0.72 16.01
CA ARG A 125 18.25 -0.41 16.68
C ARG A 125 18.90 -1.36 15.69
N TYR A 126 19.89 -2.09 16.18
CA TYR A 126 20.62 -3.12 15.46
C TYR A 126 20.46 -4.46 16.18
N TYR A 127 20.51 -5.54 15.41
CA TYR A 127 20.50 -6.90 15.91
C TYR A 127 21.64 -7.71 15.30
N GLY A 128 22.36 -8.46 16.16
CA GLY A 128 23.51 -9.25 15.76
C GLY A 128 24.71 -8.41 15.35
N GLU A 129 25.75 -9.07 14.87
CA GLU A 129 26.96 -8.44 14.35
C GLU A 129 27.04 -8.62 12.84
N PRO A 130 27.60 -7.66 12.10
CA PRO A 130 27.89 -7.84 10.69
C PRO A 130 28.69 -9.09 10.42
N HIS A 131 28.35 -9.82 9.36
CA HIS A 131 29.07 -11.03 9.01
C HIS A 131 30.48 -10.69 8.47
N HIS A 132 31.50 -11.34 9.03
CA HIS A 132 32.89 -11.21 8.59
C HIS A 132 33.37 -12.50 7.93
N PHE A 133 33.98 -12.37 6.75
CA PHE A 133 34.58 -13.48 6.03
C PHE A 133 36.11 -13.40 6.14
N ASP A 134 36.74 -14.54 6.32
CA ASP A 134 38.20 -14.73 6.24
C ASP A 134 38.66 -15.10 4.80
N PHE A 135 37.73 -15.05 3.84
CA PHE A 135 37.93 -15.31 2.42
C PHE A 135 37.18 -14.28 1.57
N GLU A 136 37.48 -14.21 0.27
CA GLU A 136 36.75 -13.35 -0.68
C GLU A 136 35.35 -13.90 -0.93
N PRO A 137 34.26 -13.25 -0.45
CA PRO A 137 32.93 -13.76 -0.61
C PRO A 137 32.42 -13.58 -2.05
N LYS A 138 31.79 -14.64 -2.58
CA LYS A 138 31.16 -14.59 -3.91
C LYS A 138 29.83 -13.84 -3.86
N HIS A 139 29.51 -13.20 -4.95
CA HIS A 139 28.19 -12.59 -5.19
C HIS A 139 27.11 -13.68 -5.35
N HIS A 140 25.88 -13.42 -4.90
CA HIS A 140 24.77 -14.38 -4.98
C HIS A 140 24.48 -14.89 -6.39
N VAL A 141 24.71 -14.09 -7.43
CA VAL A 141 24.53 -14.55 -8.82
C VAL A 141 25.46 -15.68 -9.15
N ASP A 142 26.73 -15.57 -8.75
CA ASP A 142 27.75 -16.57 -9.02
C ASP A 142 27.50 -17.83 -8.15
N LEU A 143 27.18 -17.65 -6.86
CA LEU A 143 26.81 -18.75 -5.96
C LEU A 143 25.58 -19.52 -6.48
N CYS A 144 24.50 -18.82 -6.82
CA CYS A 144 23.26 -19.46 -7.29
C CYS A 144 23.46 -20.17 -8.62
N THR A 145 24.32 -19.65 -9.50
CA THR A 145 24.67 -20.30 -10.76
C THR A 145 25.52 -21.53 -10.52
N ASP A 146 26.57 -21.45 -9.71
CA ASP A 146 27.48 -22.55 -9.38
C ASP A 146 26.73 -23.71 -8.70
N LEU A 147 25.78 -23.40 -7.83
CA LEU A 147 24.96 -24.38 -7.09
C LEU A 147 23.75 -24.86 -7.89
N GLY A 148 23.50 -24.30 -9.10
CA GLY A 148 22.35 -24.64 -9.94
C GLY A 148 20.99 -24.28 -9.34
N LEU A 149 20.94 -23.24 -8.47
CA LEU A 149 19.73 -22.81 -7.78
C LEU A 149 18.86 -21.91 -8.64
N ILE A 150 19.49 -21.06 -9.47
CA ILE A 150 18.81 -20.03 -10.29
C ILE A 150 19.31 -20.13 -11.73
N ASP A 151 18.38 -20.00 -12.67
CA ASP A 151 18.67 -19.90 -14.11
C ASP A 151 18.27 -18.51 -14.60
N TYR A 152 19.24 -17.62 -14.63
CA TYR A 152 19.04 -16.24 -15.08
C TYR A 152 18.90 -16.15 -16.61
N GLU A 153 19.67 -16.97 -17.35
CA GLU A 153 19.69 -16.93 -18.82
C GLU A 153 18.33 -17.33 -19.40
N ARG A 154 17.78 -18.47 -18.95
CA ARG A 154 16.47 -18.93 -19.42
C ARG A 154 15.34 -18.06 -18.88
N GLY A 155 15.45 -17.49 -17.67
CA GLY A 155 14.52 -16.50 -17.17
C GLY A 155 14.41 -15.29 -18.09
N THR A 156 15.55 -14.75 -18.51
CA THR A 156 15.62 -13.64 -19.48
C THR A 156 15.03 -14.02 -20.84
N ARG A 157 15.25 -15.24 -21.32
CA ARG A 157 14.63 -15.72 -22.58
C ARG A 157 13.11 -15.79 -22.52
N LEU A 158 12.56 -16.12 -21.37
CA LEU A 158 11.11 -16.25 -21.19
C LEU A 158 10.38 -14.91 -21.09
N ALA A 159 10.96 -13.95 -20.37
CA ALA A 159 10.21 -12.75 -19.99
C ALA A 159 11.02 -11.44 -20.07
N GLY A 160 12.28 -11.50 -20.47
CA GLY A 160 13.17 -10.35 -20.57
C GLY A 160 14.07 -10.17 -19.36
N SER A 161 14.82 -9.08 -19.34
CA SER A 161 15.70 -8.71 -18.23
C SER A 161 14.89 -8.52 -16.93
N GLY A 162 15.51 -8.85 -15.78
CA GLY A 162 14.85 -8.73 -14.48
C GLY A 162 13.91 -9.90 -14.13
N PHE A 163 13.95 -11.00 -14.90
CA PHE A 163 13.28 -12.26 -14.60
C PHE A 163 14.31 -13.39 -14.45
N TRP A 164 13.99 -14.36 -13.59
CA TRP A 164 14.80 -15.54 -13.32
C TRP A 164 13.93 -16.77 -13.10
N ILE A 165 14.54 -17.94 -13.13
CA ILE A 165 13.89 -19.22 -12.85
C ILE A 165 14.56 -19.84 -11.61
N TYR A 166 13.78 -20.15 -10.58
CA TYR A 166 14.24 -21.03 -9.50
C TYR A 166 14.31 -22.47 -10.01
N ARG A 167 15.42 -23.18 -9.76
CA ARG A 167 15.62 -24.55 -10.22
C ARG A 167 15.91 -25.50 -9.09
N GLY A 168 15.42 -26.72 -9.19
CA GLY A 168 15.76 -27.80 -8.28
C GLY A 168 15.70 -27.41 -6.79
N MET A 169 16.84 -27.45 -6.13
CA MET A 169 16.95 -27.05 -4.72
C MET A 169 16.67 -25.56 -4.52
N GLY A 170 16.94 -24.70 -5.49
CA GLY A 170 16.59 -23.27 -5.43
C GLY A 170 15.10 -23.05 -5.32
N ALA A 171 14.28 -23.78 -6.11
CA ALA A 171 12.82 -23.71 -5.99
C ALA A 171 12.33 -24.25 -4.64
N ARG A 172 12.93 -25.32 -4.13
CA ARG A 172 12.60 -25.86 -2.79
C ARG A 172 12.95 -24.89 -1.68
N LEU A 173 14.09 -24.19 -1.80
CA LEU A 173 14.55 -23.21 -0.82
C LEU A 173 13.65 -21.96 -0.81
N GLU A 174 13.19 -21.50 -1.98
CA GLU A 174 12.19 -20.46 -2.11
C GLU A 174 10.90 -20.81 -1.35
N TRP A 175 10.39 -22.03 -1.56
CA TRP A 175 9.22 -22.53 -0.84
C TRP A 175 9.49 -22.78 0.66
N ALA A 176 10.71 -23.13 1.05
CA ALA A 176 11.08 -23.26 2.44
C ALA A 176 11.01 -21.91 3.18
N LEU A 177 11.50 -20.83 2.55
CA LEU A 177 11.35 -19.45 3.06
C LEU A 177 9.88 -19.07 3.20
N LEU A 178 9.09 -19.25 2.14
CA LEU A 178 7.67 -18.92 2.16
C LEU A 178 6.90 -19.70 3.24
N ASN A 179 7.14 -21.00 3.36
CA ASN A 179 6.50 -21.82 4.40
C ASN A 179 6.93 -21.41 5.81
N TYR A 180 8.19 -21.05 6.03
CA TYR A 180 8.63 -20.49 7.30
C TYR A 180 7.86 -19.21 7.65
N PHE A 181 7.72 -18.29 6.70
CA PHE A 181 6.97 -17.06 6.92
C PHE A 181 5.48 -17.33 7.19
N ILE A 182 4.87 -18.24 6.42
CA ILE A 182 3.46 -18.64 6.61
C ILE A 182 3.24 -19.21 8.02
N ASP A 183 4.08 -20.17 8.43
CA ASP A 183 3.97 -20.80 9.76
C ASP A 183 4.05 -19.77 10.88
N GLU A 184 4.96 -18.80 10.77
CA GLU A 184 5.12 -17.77 11.80
C GLU A 184 3.92 -16.80 11.85
N HIS A 185 3.33 -16.45 10.70
CA HIS A 185 2.15 -15.59 10.69
C HIS A 185 0.89 -16.29 11.21
N LEU A 186 0.74 -17.61 10.93
CA LEU A 186 -0.34 -18.41 11.52
C LEU A 186 -0.21 -18.49 13.04
N LYS A 187 1.00 -18.70 13.57
CA LYS A 187 1.28 -18.67 15.02
C LYS A 187 0.95 -17.31 15.65
N ASP A 188 1.13 -16.23 14.88
CA ASP A 188 0.80 -14.86 15.30
C ASP A 188 -0.70 -14.55 15.27
N GLY A 189 -1.54 -15.50 14.88
CA GLY A 189 -2.98 -15.37 14.84
C GLY A 189 -3.51 -14.57 13.64
N TYR A 190 -2.73 -14.48 12.55
CA TYR A 190 -3.21 -13.91 11.30
C TYR A 190 -3.97 -14.94 10.47
N GLU A 191 -5.04 -14.52 9.85
CA GLU A 191 -5.79 -15.31 8.87
C GLU A 191 -5.08 -15.27 7.50
N MET A 192 -4.84 -16.43 6.91
CA MET A 192 -4.31 -16.53 5.55
C MET A 192 -5.41 -16.40 4.52
N VAL A 193 -5.25 -15.49 3.56
CA VAL A 193 -6.21 -15.31 2.46
C VAL A 193 -5.54 -15.51 1.10
N GLY A 194 -6.26 -16.18 0.18
CA GLY A 194 -5.87 -16.31 -1.23
C GLY A 194 -6.52 -15.19 -2.05
N LEU A 195 -5.71 -14.38 -2.72
CA LEU A 195 -6.16 -13.18 -3.42
C LEU A 195 -6.12 -13.34 -4.94
N PRO A 196 -7.03 -12.68 -5.70
CA PRO A 196 -6.86 -12.47 -7.13
C PRO A 196 -5.56 -11.68 -7.40
N LEU A 197 -4.82 -12.07 -8.45
CA LEU A 197 -3.59 -11.37 -8.86
C LEU A 197 -3.86 -10.27 -9.89
N MET A 198 -5.02 -10.30 -10.52
CA MET A 198 -5.52 -9.28 -11.44
C MET A 198 -6.55 -8.42 -10.72
N LEU A 199 -6.26 -7.14 -10.59
CA LEU A 199 -7.06 -6.21 -9.81
C LEU A 199 -7.67 -5.11 -10.68
N GLU A 200 -8.83 -4.58 -10.28
CA GLU A 200 -9.45 -3.39 -10.86
C GLU A 200 -8.80 -2.10 -10.33
N TYR A 201 -8.88 -1.03 -11.12
CA TYR A 201 -8.34 0.31 -10.82
C TYR A 201 -8.65 0.79 -9.39
N GLN A 202 -9.88 0.55 -8.92
CA GLN A 202 -10.32 0.98 -7.59
C GLN A 202 -9.50 0.35 -6.44
N CYS A 203 -8.89 -0.80 -6.65
CA CYS A 203 -7.99 -1.38 -5.64
C CYS A 203 -6.74 -0.51 -5.44
N GLY A 204 -6.14 -0.04 -6.53
CA GLY A 204 -5.01 0.90 -6.48
C GLY A 204 -5.40 2.27 -5.90
N GLU A 205 -6.61 2.75 -6.20
CA GLU A 205 -7.15 3.98 -5.63
C GLU A 205 -7.36 3.85 -4.12
N THR A 206 -7.97 2.76 -3.65
CA THR A 206 -8.20 2.49 -2.22
C THR A 206 -6.88 2.39 -1.45
N ALA A 207 -5.90 1.65 -1.98
CA ALA A 207 -4.57 1.53 -1.36
C ALA A 207 -3.78 2.86 -1.35
N GLY A 208 -4.23 3.88 -2.08
CA GLY A 208 -3.54 5.17 -2.19
C GLY A 208 -2.35 5.17 -3.15
N GLN A 209 -2.23 4.12 -3.96
CA GLN A 209 -1.19 4.02 -4.99
C GLN A 209 -1.57 4.77 -6.26
N PHE A 210 -2.86 4.79 -6.62
CA PHE A 210 -3.37 5.53 -7.77
C PHE A 210 -4.00 6.87 -7.34
N PRO A 211 -3.92 7.91 -8.22
CA PRO A 211 -3.43 7.88 -9.59
C PRO A 211 -1.89 7.89 -9.75
N LYS A 212 -1.11 8.27 -8.71
CA LYS A 212 0.34 8.58 -8.78
C LYS A 212 1.16 7.47 -9.45
N PHE A 213 0.91 6.21 -9.09
CA PHE A 213 1.69 5.04 -9.55
C PHE A 213 0.96 4.19 -10.60
N ALA A 214 -0.07 4.75 -11.27
CA ALA A 214 -0.83 4.01 -12.28
C ALA A 214 0.01 3.57 -13.49
N ASP A 215 1.15 4.22 -13.74
CA ASP A 215 2.07 3.85 -14.83
C ASP A 215 3.19 2.88 -14.38
N GLU A 216 3.28 2.58 -13.08
CA GLU A 216 4.26 1.65 -12.52
C GLU A 216 3.76 0.19 -12.50
N VAL A 217 2.51 -0.05 -12.83
CA VAL A 217 1.91 -1.38 -12.85
C VAL A 217 1.83 -1.95 -14.28
N TYR A 218 1.84 -3.28 -14.39
CA TYR A 218 1.52 -3.97 -15.63
C TYR A 218 0.01 -3.90 -15.87
N LYS A 219 -0.41 -3.06 -16.81
CA LYS A 219 -1.82 -2.95 -17.23
C LYS A 219 -2.19 -4.15 -18.10
N ILE A 220 -3.41 -4.64 -17.91
CA ILE A 220 -3.94 -5.75 -18.70
C ILE A 220 -4.95 -5.16 -19.68
N GLU A 221 -4.70 -5.38 -20.95
CA GLU A 221 -5.63 -5.04 -22.01
C GLU A 221 -6.77 -6.07 -22.02
N ASN A 222 -8.00 -5.60 -21.90
CA ASN A 222 -9.18 -6.44 -22.03
C ASN A 222 -10.15 -5.81 -23.05
N PRO A 223 -10.24 -6.32 -24.29
CA PRO A 223 -11.03 -5.71 -25.34
C PRO A 223 -12.54 -5.80 -25.11
N THR A 224 -13.00 -6.55 -24.12
CA THR A 224 -14.43 -6.70 -23.79
C THR A 224 -14.86 -5.90 -22.56
N ASP A 225 -13.94 -5.21 -21.89
CA ASP A 225 -14.19 -4.47 -20.66
C ASP A 225 -13.33 -3.20 -20.64
N ASP A 226 -13.96 -2.04 -20.65
CA ASP A 226 -13.28 -0.73 -20.60
C ASP A 226 -12.66 -0.41 -19.23
N ARG A 227 -12.91 -1.24 -18.21
CA ARG A 227 -12.32 -1.07 -16.88
C ARG A 227 -10.84 -1.43 -16.92
N MET A 228 -10.01 -0.55 -16.36
CA MET A 228 -8.59 -0.81 -16.21
C MET A 228 -8.35 -1.95 -15.21
N HIS A 229 -7.74 -3.04 -15.68
CA HIS A 229 -7.19 -4.10 -14.86
C HIS A 229 -5.66 -4.04 -14.86
N PHE A 230 -5.04 -4.53 -13.78
CA PHE A 230 -3.58 -4.55 -13.67
C PHE A 230 -3.11 -5.74 -12.82
N MET A 231 -1.87 -6.15 -13.05
CA MET A 231 -1.22 -7.17 -12.23
C MET A 231 -0.82 -6.58 -10.87
N LEU A 232 -1.13 -7.29 -9.82
CA LEU A 232 -0.91 -6.92 -8.42
C LEU A 232 0.60 -6.63 -8.15
N PRO A 233 0.97 -5.40 -7.70
CA PRO A 233 2.36 -5.07 -7.38
C PRO A 233 2.76 -5.46 -5.94
N THR A 234 1.77 -5.69 -5.08
CA THR A 234 1.85 -6.08 -3.68
C THR A 234 0.47 -6.54 -3.20
N ALA A 235 0.41 -7.53 -2.33
CA ALA A 235 -0.86 -7.96 -1.74
C ALA A 235 -1.55 -6.85 -0.93
N GLU A 236 -0.80 -5.85 -0.43
CA GLU A 236 -1.37 -4.65 0.20
C GLU A 236 -2.50 -4.05 -0.62
N THR A 237 -2.33 -3.95 -1.96
CA THR A 237 -3.31 -3.33 -2.85
C THR A 237 -4.67 -4.03 -2.80
N ALA A 238 -4.67 -5.36 -2.75
CA ALA A 238 -5.88 -6.15 -2.62
C ALA A 238 -6.41 -6.15 -1.19
N LEU A 239 -5.53 -6.37 -0.21
CA LEU A 239 -5.88 -6.42 1.21
C LEU A 239 -6.49 -5.10 1.70
N ALA A 240 -5.97 -3.94 1.28
CA ALA A 240 -6.52 -2.62 1.61
C ALA A 240 -7.94 -2.41 1.05
N SER A 241 -8.33 -3.19 0.03
CA SER A 241 -9.61 -3.06 -0.65
C SER A 241 -10.64 -4.12 -0.26
N LEU A 242 -10.26 -5.08 0.60
CA LEU A 242 -11.10 -6.23 0.93
C LEU A 242 -12.47 -5.81 1.50
N HIS A 243 -12.48 -4.81 2.37
CA HIS A 243 -13.70 -4.28 2.99
C HIS A 243 -14.17 -2.95 2.38
N ARG A 244 -13.85 -2.67 1.12
CA ARG A 244 -14.27 -1.43 0.45
C ARG A 244 -15.78 -1.26 0.47
N GLY A 245 -16.24 -0.12 1.03
CA GLY A 245 -17.65 0.23 1.15
C GLY A 245 -18.38 -0.38 2.36
N GLU A 246 -17.70 -1.18 3.17
CA GLU A 246 -18.31 -1.88 4.31
C GLU A 246 -18.26 -1.07 5.60
N ILE A 247 -19.18 -1.44 6.52
CA ILE A 247 -19.19 -1.01 7.92
C ILE A 247 -19.03 -2.26 8.78
N LEU A 248 -17.85 -2.43 9.33
CA LEU A 248 -17.48 -3.56 10.18
C LEU A 248 -18.12 -3.43 11.58
N ALA A 249 -18.26 -4.53 12.30
CA ALA A 249 -18.52 -4.48 13.73
C ALA A 249 -17.23 -4.10 14.48
N GLU A 250 -17.33 -3.36 15.59
CA GLU A 250 -16.18 -3.04 16.45
C GLU A 250 -15.51 -4.30 17.00
N SER A 251 -16.31 -5.32 17.30
CA SER A 251 -15.86 -6.64 17.77
C SER A 251 -15.01 -7.42 16.78
N ASP A 252 -15.08 -7.10 15.47
CA ASP A 252 -14.30 -7.75 14.42
C ASP A 252 -12.89 -7.18 14.31
N LEU A 253 -12.58 -6.10 15.08
CA LEU A 253 -11.30 -5.43 15.06
C LEU A 253 -10.42 -5.80 16.29
N PRO A 254 -9.12 -6.01 16.14
CA PRO A 254 -8.37 -5.89 14.89
C PRO A 254 -8.59 -7.09 13.97
N HIS A 255 -8.84 -6.83 12.68
CA HIS A 255 -8.87 -7.88 11.66
C HIS A 255 -7.47 -8.04 11.05
N LYS A 256 -6.81 -9.17 11.36
CA LYS A 256 -5.41 -9.45 11.02
C LYS A 256 -5.35 -10.47 9.89
N LEU A 257 -4.84 -10.06 8.76
CA LEU A 257 -4.77 -10.86 7.54
C LEU A 257 -3.35 -10.95 7.01
N PHE A 258 -3.03 -12.03 6.28
CA PHE A 258 -1.87 -12.07 5.42
C PHE A 258 -2.15 -12.84 4.13
N ALA A 259 -1.41 -12.50 3.09
CA ALA A 259 -1.48 -13.19 1.81
C ALA A 259 -0.10 -13.45 1.25
N TYR A 260 0.09 -14.64 0.68
CA TYR A 260 1.16 -14.94 -0.25
C TYR A 260 0.74 -14.53 -1.65
N THR A 261 1.56 -13.74 -2.34
CA THR A 261 1.36 -13.42 -3.75
C THR A 261 2.68 -13.30 -4.51
N PRO A 262 2.74 -13.75 -5.78
CA PRO A 262 3.65 -13.14 -6.74
C PRO A 262 3.31 -11.65 -6.86
N CYS A 263 4.33 -10.81 -6.92
CA CYS A 263 4.21 -9.36 -7.08
C CYS A 263 4.82 -8.95 -8.41
N PHE A 264 4.16 -8.04 -9.14
CA PHE A 264 4.56 -7.63 -10.48
C PHE A 264 4.83 -6.13 -10.51
N ARG A 265 6.08 -5.72 -10.79
CA ARG A 265 6.49 -4.30 -10.82
C ARG A 265 7.21 -3.99 -12.11
N ARG A 266 6.78 -2.92 -12.79
CA ARG A 266 7.45 -2.47 -14.02
C ARG A 266 8.83 -1.89 -13.78
N GLU A 267 9.12 -1.43 -12.55
CA GLU A 267 10.38 -0.77 -12.18
C GLU A 267 10.76 0.35 -13.18
N ALA A 268 9.73 1.04 -13.71
CA ALA A 268 9.88 2.13 -14.65
C ALA A 268 10.63 3.29 -13.97
N GLY A 269 11.73 3.74 -14.56
CA GLY A 269 12.57 4.81 -14.00
C GLY A 269 13.69 4.36 -13.06
N SER A 270 13.84 3.07 -12.77
CA SER A 270 15.00 2.59 -12.03
C SER A 270 16.18 2.34 -12.98
N HIS A 271 17.09 3.31 -13.05
CA HIS A 271 18.35 3.18 -13.83
C HIS A 271 19.49 2.53 -13.03
N ARG A 272 19.17 1.53 -12.18
CA ARG A 272 20.20 0.88 -11.35
C ARG A 272 20.81 -0.29 -12.09
N ALA A 273 21.71 0.01 -13.05
CA ALA A 273 22.54 -0.97 -13.73
C ALA A 273 23.44 -1.79 -12.79
N ASP A 274 23.63 -1.31 -11.55
CA ASP A 274 24.55 -1.88 -10.57
C ASP A 274 23.92 -2.98 -9.69
N GLU A 275 22.60 -3.20 -9.76
CA GLU A 275 21.92 -4.25 -8.98
C GLU A 275 21.78 -5.53 -9.80
N ARG A 276 22.88 -6.34 -9.88
CA ARG A 276 22.85 -7.67 -10.51
C ARG A 276 21.94 -8.65 -9.75
N GLY A 277 21.30 -9.56 -10.47
CA GLY A 277 20.61 -10.72 -9.91
C GLY A 277 19.20 -10.45 -9.43
N MET A 278 18.86 -10.95 -8.24
CA MET A 278 17.48 -11.05 -7.74
C MET A 278 17.01 -9.84 -6.91
N VAL A 279 17.90 -8.95 -6.50
CA VAL A 279 17.60 -7.88 -5.54
C VAL A 279 16.50 -6.93 -6.03
N ARG A 280 16.39 -6.78 -7.35
CA ARG A 280 15.36 -6.01 -8.02
C ARG A 280 14.91 -6.72 -9.29
N GLY A 281 13.67 -7.15 -9.31
CA GLY A 281 13.08 -7.87 -10.44
C GLY A 281 11.64 -7.44 -10.71
N HIS A 282 11.17 -7.79 -11.90
CA HIS A 282 9.81 -7.48 -12.34
C HIS A 282 8.76 -8.39 -11.73
N GLN A 283 9.16 -9.60 -11.32
CA GLN A 283 8.32 -10.56 -10.62
C GLN A 283 9.08 -11.15 -9.43
N PHE A 284 8.45 -11.20 -8.26
CA PHE A 284 9.01 -11.82 -7.04
C PHE A 284 7.89 -12.27 -6.12
N ASN A 285 8.20 -13.19 -5.21
CA ASN A 285 7.25 -13.69 -4.23
C ASN A 285 7.34 -12.90 -2.93
N LYS A 286 6.17 -12.58 -2.35
CA LYS A 286 6.07 -11.86 -1.10
C LYS A 286 4.90 -12.35 -0.27
N ILE A 287 5.10 -12.39 1.04
CA ILE A 287 4.00 -12.45 2.00
C ILE A 287 3.78 -11.06 2.54
N GLU A 288 2.55 -10.59 2.51
CA GLU A 288 2.15 -9.30 3.04
C GLU A 288 1.16 -9.49 4.17
N ARG A 289 1.42 -8.84 5.32
CA ARG A 289 0.50 -8.75 6.46
C ARG A 289 -0.27 -7.45 6.36
N PHE A 290 -1.51 -7.49 6.77
CA PHE A 290 -2.40 -6.34 6.80
C PHE A 290 -3.28 -6.36 8.04
N GLN A 291 -3.54 -5.20 8.62
CA GLN A 291 -4.46 -5.05 9.74
C GLN A 291 -5.45 -3.91 9.49
N TYR A 292 -6.71 -4.19 9.78
CA TYR A 292 -7.71 -3.17 10.06
C TYR A 292 -7.86 -3.08 11.56
N THR A 293 -7.74 -1.87 12.13
CA THR A 293 -7.74 -1.70 13.58
C THR A 293 -8.51 -0.46 14.02
N LEU A 294 -8.84 -0.40 15.30
CA LEU A 294 -9.37 0.80 15.92
C LEU A 294 -8.34 1.92 15.89
N PRO A 295 -8.74 3.19 15.69
CA PRO A 295 -7.82 4.32 15.65
C PRO A 295 -6.90 4.41 16.87
N GLU A 296 -7.45 4.22 18.06
CA GLU A 296 -6.74 4.27 19.35
C GLU A 296 -5.78 3.10 19.59
N LYS A 297 -5.89 2.02 18.81
CA LYS A 297 -5.01 0.84 18.86
C LYS A 297 -3.95 0.83 17.78
N SER A 298 -3.93 1.82 16.92
CA SER A 298 -3.13 1.85 15.71
C SER A 298 -1.62 1.88 15.98
N ASP A 299 -1.16 2.58 17.03
CA ASP A 299 0.27 2.64 17.36
C ASP A 299 0.75 1.34 18.02
N GLU A 300 -0.07 0.72 18.88
CA GLU A 300 0.22 -0.61 19.45
C GLU A 300 0.32 -1.67 18.35
N ALA A 301 -0.61 -1.66 17.39
CA ALA A 301 -0.62 -2.56 16.25
C ALA A 301 0.60 -2.36 15.33
N PHE A 302 1.07 -1.12 15.19
CA PHE A 302 2.27 -0.80 14.41
C PHE A 302 3.54 -1.43 15.03
N GLU A 303 3.76 -1.22 16.34
CA GLU A 303 4.92 -1.79 17.03
C GLU A 303 4.86 -3.34 17.05
N GLU A 304 3.67 -3.92 17.17
CA GLU A 304 3.48 -5.37 17.03
C GLU A 304 3.96 -5.87 15.65
N LEU A 305 3.55 -5.20 14.57
CA LEU A 305 3.94 -5.54 13.20
C LEU A 305 5.46 -5.45 13.01
N VAL A 306 6.09 -4.39 13.53
CA VAL A 306 7.54 -4.19 13.48
C VAL A 306 8.25 -5.33 14.20
N GLY A 307 7.88 -5.62 15.46
CA GLY A 307 8.48 -6.69 16.24
C GLY A 307 8.35 -8.07 15.58
N LYS A 308 7.23 -8.33 14.91
CA LYS A 308 7.02 -9.58 14.15
C LYS A 308 7.91 -9.66 12.91
N ALA A 309 8.13 -8.54 12.18
CA ALA A 309 9.06 -8.50 11.06
C ALA A 309 10.50 -8.75 11.51
N GLU A 310 10.92 -8.09 12.59
CA GLU A 310 12.24 -8.32 13.20
C GLU A 310 12.46 -9.78 13.62
N ARG A 311 11.44 -10.40 14.21
CA ARG A 311 11.52 -11.82 14.62
C ARG A 311 11.74 -12.77 13.46
N LEU A 312 11.12 -12.53 12.29
CA LEU A 312 11.33 -13.34 11.09
C LEU A 312 12.79 -13.26 10.62
N VAL A 313 13.34 -12.06 10.53
CA VAL A 313 14.71 -11.82 10.09
C VAL A 313 15.71 -12.39 11.11
N LYS A 314 15.46 -12.22 12.41
CA LYS A 314 16.22 -12.81 13.50
C LYS A 314 16.25 -14.34 13.44
N GLY A 315 15.09 -14.97 13.15
CA GLY A 315 14.99 -16.42 13.02
C GLY A 315 15.85 -17.00 11.90
N LEU A 316 16.10 -16.23 10.84
CA LEU A 316 17.02 -16.60 9.76
C LEU A 316 18.50 -16.40 10.13
N GLY A 317 18.80 -15.80 11.28
CA GLY A 317 20.16 -15.58 11.76
C GLY A 317 20.87 -14.37 11.18
N PHE A 318 20.12 -13.44 10.56
CA PHE A 318 20.71 -12.27 9.93
C PHE A 318 21.07 -11.16 10.93
N HIS A 319 22.17 -10.46 10.63
CA HIS A 319 22.41 -9.11 11.14
C HIS A 319 21.47 -8.13 10.41
N PHE A 320 20.76 -7.30 11.15
CA PHE A 320 19.84 -6.30 10.59
C PHE A 320 19.78 -5.04 11.44
N ARG A 321 19.19 -4.00 10.87
CA ARG A 321 18.80 -2.80 11.59
C ARG A 321 17.36 -2.45 11.30
N THR A 322 16.70 -1.78 12.26
CA THR A 322 15.38 -1.17 12.09
C THR A 322 15.57 0.34 11.93
N VAL A 323 14.98 0.89 10.89
CA VAL A 323 15.14 2.29 10.50
C VAL A 323 13.79 2.99 10.46
N LYS A 324 13.63 4.10 11.18
CA LYS A 324 12.48 4.99 11.08
C LYS A 324 12.68 5.90 9.88
N LEU A 325 11.78 5.85 8.91
CA LEU A 325 11.86 6.68 7.72
C LEU A 325 11.48 8.12 8.00
N ALA A 326 12.17 9.04 7.34
CA ALA A 326 11.79 10.45 7.28
C ALA A 326 10.48 10.62 6.48
N ALA A 327 9.81 11.75 6.67
CA ALA A 327 8.51 12.01 6.08
C ALA A 327 8.49 11.85 4.55
N GLY A 328 9.51 12.35 3.86
CA GLY A 328 9.63 12.30 2.40
C GLY A 328 10.01 10.92 1.85
N ASP A 329 10.62 10.04 2.67
CA ASP A 329 10.93 8.65 2.28
C ASP A 329 9.76 7.69 2.55
N CYS A 330 8.80 8.08 3.41
CA CYS A 330 7.55 7.34 3.56
C CYS A 330 6.73 7.36 2.27
N SER A 331 6.15 6.23 1.90
CA SER A 331 5.22 6.15 0.76
C SER A 331 4.11 7.20 0.87
N ALA A 332 3.60 7.65 -0.28
CA ALA A 332 2.59 8.71 -0.33
C ALA A 332 1.34 8.43 0.52
N SER A 333 0.92 7.17 0.62
CA SER A 333 -0.25 6.75 1.41
C SER A 333 0.02 6.57 2.90
N MET A 334 1.29 6.57 3.34
CA MET A 334 1.67 6.21 4.71
C MET A 334 1.95 7.44 5.57
N ALA A 335 1.49 7.40 6.83
CA ALA A 335 1.79 8.40 7.84
C ALA A 335 3.10 8.12 8.56
N ARG A 336 3.46 6.84 8.71
CA ARG A 336 4.68 6.36 9.36
C ARG A 336 5.13 5.06 8.70
N THR A 337 6.46 4.89 8.58
CA THR A 337 7.06 3.65 8.09
C THR A 337 8.35 3.36 8.84
N TYR A 338 8.54 2.09 9.26
CA TYR A 338 9.83 1.56 9.69
C TYR A 338 10.26 0.44 8.74
N ASP A 339 11.50 0.52 8.30
CA ASP A 339 12.13 -0.50 7.46
C ASP A 339 13.02 -1.42 8.28
N ILE A 340 12.94 -2.73 8.00
CA ILE A 340 13.90 -3.70 8.44
C ILE A 340 14.90 -3.89 7.30
N GLU A 341 16.15 -3.57 7.55
CA GLU A 341 17.22 -3.61 6.57
C GLU A 341 18.28 -4.63 6.97
N ILE A 342 18.64 -5.54 6.07
CA ILE A 342 19.70 -6.53 6.25
C ILE A 342 20.94 -6.17 5.45
N GLN A 343 22.09 -6.65 5.90
CA GLN A 343 23.32 -6.53 5.14
C GLN A 343 23.36 -7.57 4.01
N ILE A 344 23.64 -7.12 2.80
CA ILE A 344 24.00 -7.99 1.67
C ILE A 344 25.49 -7.76 1.37
N PRO A 345 26.36 -8.74 1.64
CA PRO A 345 27.81 -8.56 1.59
C PRO A 345 28.32 -7.95 0.28
N SER A 346 27.86 -8.44 -0.86
CA SER A 346 28.25 -7.93 -2.18
C SER A 346 27.83 -6.48 -2.47
N MET A 347 26.92 -5.94 -1.70
CA MET A 347 26.37 -4.58 -1.91
C MET A 347 26.99 -3.54 -0.98
N ASN A 348 27.92 -3.92 -0.12
CA ASN A 348 28.60 -3.05 0.86
C ASN A 348 27.64 -2.15 1.67
N GLY A 349 26.47 -2.68 2.03
CA GLY A 349 25.45 -1.89 2.72
C GLY A 349 24.21 -2.67 3.11
N TYR A 350 23.24 -1.93 3.63
CA TYR A 350 21.96 -2.46 4.04
C TYR A 350 20.93 -2.34 2.91
N LYS A 351 20.07 -3.35 2.83
CA LYS A 351 18.91 -3.37 1.92
C LYS A 351 17.65 -3.68 2.71
N GLU A 352 16.60 -2.91 2.47
CA GLU A 352 15.27 -3.12 3.01
C GLU A 352 14.75 -4.50 2.57
N VAL A 353 14.28 -5.29 3.52
CA VAL A 353 13.61 -6.59 3.32
C VAL A 353 12.18 -6.61 3.81
N SER A 354 11.83 -5.69 4.70
CA SER A 354 10.47 -5.47 5.16
C SER A 354 10.25 -3.99 5.41
N SER A 355 9.16 -3.46 4.89
CA SER A 355 8.65 -2.14 5.21
C SER A 355 7.35 -2.33 5.99
N VAL A 356 7.28 -1.76 7.19
CA VAL A 356 6.09 -1.79 8.06
C VAL A 356 5.53 -0.39 8.12
N SER A 357 4.25 -0.23 7.76
CA SER A 357 3.64 1.08 7.58
C SER A 357 2.29 1.21 8.28
N ASN A 358 1.99 2.44 8.70
CA ASN A 358 0.70 2.84 9.21
C ASN A 358 0.12 3.95 8.32
N ALA A 359 -1.01 3.67 7.68
CA ALA A 359 -1.71 4.62 6.83
C ALA A 359 -2.72 5.48 7.62
N ARG A 360 -2.91 5.22 8.91
CA ARG A 360 -3.99 5.81 9.69
C ARG A 360 -5.33 5.57 8.98
N ASP A 361 -6.18 6.57 8.87
CA ASP A 361 -7.48 6.49 8.20
C ASP A 361 -7.44 6.79 6.68
N TYR A 362 -6.26 7.04 6.12
CA TYR A 362 -6.11 7.51 4.74
C TYR A 362 -6.64 6.52 3.70
N GLN A 363 -6.27 5.24 3.80
CA GLN A 363 -6.76 4.18 2.90
C GLN A 363 -8.24 3.89 3.17
N ALA A 364 -8.64 3.84 4.43
CA ALA A 364 -10.02 3.61 4.83
C ALA A 364 -10.98 4.70 4.28
N ARG A 365 -10.56 5.97 4.26
CA ARG A 365 -11.33 7.05 3.63
C ARG A 365 -11.44 6.90 2.12
N ARG A 366 -10.40 6.41 1.44
CA ARG A 366 -10.44 6.12 0.00
C ARG A 366 -11.39 4.97 -0.33
N GLY A 367 -11.33 3.90 0.46
CA GLY A 367 -12.18 2.72 0.31
C GLY A 367 -13.55 2.83 0.99
N ASN A 368 -13.82 3.93 1.71
CA ASN A 368 -15.02 4.09 2.54
C ASN A 368 -15.22 2.91 3.51
N ILE A 369 -14.13 2.49 4.19
CA ILE A 369 -14.11 1.37 5.13
C ILE A 369 -14.29 1.91 6.54
N ARG A 370 -15.40 1.59 7.17
CA ARG A 370 -15.80 2.12 8.47
C ARG A 370 -16.09 0.99 9.43
N PHE A 371 -16.20 1.33 10.69
CA PHE A 371 -16.77 0.43 11.71
C PHE A 371 -17.83 1.17 12.51
N ARG A 372 -18.70 0.41 13.19
CA ARG A 372 -19.71 0.96 14.06
C ARG A 372 -19.24 0.89 15.50
N ARG A 373 -19.01 2.05 16.11
CA ARG A 373 -18.61 2.17 17.52
C ARG A 373 -19.74 1.66 18.42
N GLU A 374 -19.49 0.61 19.19
CA GLU A 374 -20.51 0.02 20.07
C GLU A 374 -21.03 1.01 21.12
N ALA A 375 -20.12 1.78 21.75
CA ALA A 375 -20.47 2.73 22.80
C ALA A 375 -21.38 3.87 22.33
N THR A 376 -21.35 4.27 21.06
CA THR A 376 -22.04 5.47 20.55
C THR A 376 -23.00 5.19 19.40
N GLY A 377 -22.93 4.03 18.77
CA GLY A 377 -23.63 3.68 17.54
C GLY A 377 -23.17 4.46 16.30
N LYS A 378 -22.21 5.37 16.42
CA LYS A 378 -21.67 6.17 15.30
C LYS A 378 -20.72 5.36 14.45
N THR A 379 -20.63 5.70 13.18
CA THR A 379 -19.62 5.12 12.27
C THR A 379 -18.35 5.96 12.27
N GLU A 380 -17.20 5.28 12.35
CA GLU A 380 -15.86 5.85 12.30
C GLU A 380 -15.05 5.13 11.23
N PHE A 381 -13.99 5.77 10.71
CA PHE A 381 -13.05 5.08 9.81
C PHE A 381 -12.09 4.21 10.60
N VAL A 382 -11.81 3.01 10.10
CA VAL A 382 -10.74 2.17 10.64
C VAL A 382 -9.38 2.77 10.31
N HIS A 383 -8.34 2.40 11.07
CA HIS A 383 -6.95 2.57 10.65
C HIS A 383 -6.46 1.32 9.93
N THR A 384 -5.59 1.49 8.96
CA THR A 384 -4.99 0.40 8.20
C THR A 384 -3.48 0.39 8.37
N LEU A 385 -2.92 -0.80 8.53
CA LEU A 385 -1.50 -1.03 8.66
C LEU A 385 -1.11 -2.20 7.76
N ASN A 386 0.08 -2.13 7.21
CA ASN A 386 0.66 -3.23 6.47
C ASN A 386 2.12 -3.46 6.85
N GLY A 387 2.62 -4.62 6.55
CA GLY A 387 4.02 -4.94 6.73
C GLY A 387 4.42 -6.18 5.96
N SER A 388 5.52 -6.08 5.21
CA SER A 388 6.05 -7.24 4.51
C SER A 388 6.39 -8.36 5.50
N GLY A 389 5.90 -9.53 5.22
CA GLY A 389 6.10 -10.73 6.02
C GLY A 389 6.99 -11.81 5.43
N LEU A 390 7.83 -11.60 4.60
CA LEU A 390 8.87 -10.95 3.88
C LEU A 390 8.80 -11.18 2.36
N ALA A 391 9.65 -10.47 1.59
CA ALA A 391 9.86 -10.73 0.16
C ALA A 391 11.12 -11.59 -0.05
N THR A 392 10.99 -12.64 -0.85
CA THR A 392 12.09 -13.58 -1.05
C THR A 392 13.21 -13.02 -1.92
N SER A 393 12.92 -12.05 -2.79
CA SER A 393 13.87 -11.50 -3.77
C SER A 393 15.13 -10.86 -3.14
N ARG A 394 15.06 -10.39 -1.90
CA ARG A 394 16.22 -9.86 -1.14
C ARG A 394 16.68 -10.81 -0.05
N ILE A 395 15.78 -11.56 0.55
CA ILE A 395 16.10 -12.57 1.56
C ILE A 395 16.93 -13.71 0.97
N PHE A 396 16.58 -14.20 -0.21
CA PHE A 396 17.28 -15.30 -0.85
C PHE A 396 18.77 -14.95 -1.18
N PRO A 397 19.06 -13.81 -1.86
CA PRO A 397 20.44 -13.37 -2.06
C PRO A 397 21.22 -13.20 -0.76
N ALA A 398 20.62 -12.52 0.23
CA ALA A 398 21.29 -12.30 1.51
C ALA A 398 21.60 -13.62 2.22
N MET A 399 20.67 -14.58 2.17
CA MET A 399 20.85 -15.88 2.79
C MET A 399 22.01 -16.66 2.15
N VAL A 400 22.08 -16.72 0.82
CA VAL A 400 23.19 -17.45 0.17
C VAL A 400 24.54 -16.75 0.36
N GLU A 401 24.56 -15.41 0.34
CA GLU A 401 25.80 -14.66 0.55
C GLU A 401 26.30 -14.70 1.99
N GLN A 402 25.42 -14.52 2.98
CA GLN A 402 25.83 -14.53 4.40
C GLN A 402 26.22 -15.90 4.90
N ASN A 403 25.66 -16.98 4.34
CA ASN A 403 25.87 -18.33 4.82
C ASN A 403 26.84 -19.14 3.91
N GLN A 404 27.55 -18.48 2.98
CA GLN A 404 28.52 -19.14 2.12
C GLN A 404 29.78 -19.56 2.89
N ARG A 405 30.43 -20.61 2.41
CA ARG A 405 31.73 -21.07 2.85
C ARG A 405 32.80 -20.82 1.77
N ALA A 406 34.05 -20.91 2.14
CA ALA A 406 35.18 -20.74 1.22
C ALA A 406 35.15 -21.70 0.01
N ASP A 407 34.59 -22.90 0.19
CA ASP A 407 34.43 -23.90 -0.89
C ASP A 407 33.22 -23.60 -1.83
N GLY A 408 32.46 -22.55 -1.56
CA GLY A 408 31.27 -22.17 -2.33
C GLY A 408 30.00 -22.94 -1.93
N SER A 409 30.02 -23.77 -0.91
CA SER A 409 28.82 -24.33 -0.29
C SER A 409 28.10 -23.28 0.54
N VAL A 410 26.80 -23.50 0.83
CA VAL A 410 25.99 -22.57 1.61
C VAL A 410 25.28 -23.31 2.75
N VAL A 411 25.48 -22.86 3.98
CA VAL A 411 24.79 -23.40 5.15
C VAL A 411 23.32 -22.99 5.12
N VAL A 412 22.43 -23.96 5.32
CA VAL A 412 21.00 -23.71 5.40
C VAL A 412 20.64 -23.24 6.80
N PRO A 413 19.99 -22.07 6.98
CA PRO A 413 19.48 -21.63 8.28
C PRO A 413 18.65 -22.72 8.96
N GLU A 414 18.85 -22.91 10.26
CA GLU A 414 18.24 -24.00 11.03
C GLU A 414 16.72 -24.06 10.87
N VAL A 415 16.05 -22.90 10.91
CA VAL A 415 14.59 -22.77 10.80
C VAL A 415 14.04 -23.27 9.47
N LEU A 416 14.87 -23.35 8.41
CA LEU A 416 14.47 -23.81 7.08
C LEU A 416 14.69 -25.30 6.86
N ARG A 417 15.54 -25.96 7.66
CA ARG A 417 15.94 -27.36 7.45
C ARG A 417 14.75 -28.32 7.45
N LYS A 418 13.76 -28.10 8.33
CA LYS A 418 12.54 -28.94 8.41
C LYS A 418 11.74 -28.97 7.09
N TYR A 419 11.75 -27.88 6.32
CA TYR A 419 11.06 -27.78 5.03
C TYR A 419 11.88 -28.40 3.89
N LEU A 420 13.16 -28.69 4.13
CA LEU A 420 14.10 -29.24 3.15
C LEU A 420 14.50 -30.69 3.46
N GLY A 421 13.75 -31.35 4.35
CA GLY A 421 14.03 -32.76 4.73
C GLY A 421 15.30 -32.91 5.57
N GLY A 422 15.63 -31.90 6.38
CA GLY A 422 16.80 -31.88 7.24
C GLY A 422 18.10 -31.47 6.55
N LEU A 423 18.07 -30.97 5.32
CA LEU A 423 19.25 -30.53 4.59
C LEU A 423 19.96 -29.39 5.34
N GLU A 424 21.22 -29.56 5.63
CA GLU A 424 22.04 -28.60 6.38
C GLU A 424 22.94 -27.74 5.50
N VAL A 425 23.37 -28.25 4.35
CA VAL A 425 24.31 -27.56 3.45
C VAL A 425 23.89 -27.76 1.99
N LEU A 426 23.92 -26.67 1.23
CA LEU A 426 23.79 -26.70 -0.22
C LEU A 426 25.17 -26.84 -0.82
N GLU A 427 25.41 -27.89 -1.58
CA GLU A 427 26.68 -28.21 -2.22
C GLU A 427 26.50 -28.31 -3.73
N LYS A 428 27.56 -28.01 -4.48
CA LYS A 428 27.58 -28.25 -5.92
C LYS A 428 27.44 -29.75 -6.17
N LYS A 429 26.37 -30.18 -6.78
CA LYS A 429 26.22 -31.55 -7.24
C LYS A 429 27.08 -31.70 -8.50
N ASN A 430 28.04 -32.62 -8.45
CA ASN A 430 28.69 -33.09 -9.66
C ASN A 430 27.65 -33.90 -10.44
N PHE A 431 27.14 -33.31 -11.52
CA PHE A 431 26.29 -33.98 -12.49
C PHE A 431 27.12 -34.58 -13.59
#